data_e541ba814fc0cb81358f6ad2690e4d20
#
_entry.id   e541ba814fc0cb81358f6ad2690e4d20
#
_cell.length_a   1.000
_cell.length_b   1.000
_cell.length_c   1.000
_cell.angle_alpha   90.00
_cell.angle_beta   90.00
_cell.angle_gamma   90.00
#
_symmetry.space_group_name_H-M   'P 1'
#
loop_
_entity.id
_entity.type
_entity.pdbx_description
1 polymer ?
#
loop_
_entity_poly.entity_id
_entity_poly.type
_entity_poly.pdbx_seq_one_letter_code
_entity_poly.pdbx_strand_id
1 'polypeptide(L)'
;MGKRIVIALGGNALGKNLHEQMDAVHVTAKAIADLIEDGHEVVIAHGNGPQVGMIQNAFAAYHKQEAKSDIMPLSVCVAMSQGYIGYDLQNMIGEELDRRGLGIHCATVLTQVAVDPADPAFQHPTKPIGAFMTEEEAKRLAAEKGIDVAEDAGRGWRQVVASPRPKEIVEIATVKALMNAKHAVIAAGGGGIPVVWEDKYHLKGVPAVIDKDFASECMAEQLDADMLIILTAVEKVAINFGKPDQKNLDELTPDEARRYMAEGQFAPGSMLPKVEAAVKFAESKPGRTSLITLLEKAKDGIEGKTGTAIHL
;
A
#
# COMPACT_ATOMS: atom_id res chain seq x y z
N MET A 1 17.30 -5.14 -20.60
CA MET A 1 17.40 -6.10 -19.47
C MET A 1 16.21 -5.84 -18.56
N GLY A 2 15.45 -6.86 -18.18
CA GLY A 2 14.32 -6.67 -17.25
C GLY A 2 14.79 -6.14 -15.90
N LYS A 3 13.99 -5.27 -15.31
CA LYS A 3 14.19 -4.71 -13.94
C LYS A 3 13.41 -5.52 -12.92
N ARG A 4 13.89 -5.55 -11.69
CA ARG A 4 13.11 -5.98 -10.53
C ARG A 4 12.34 -4.78 -9.99
N ILE A 5 11.01 -4.87 -10.00
CA ILE A 5 10.11 -3.75 -9.71
C ILE A 5 9.18 -4.12 -8.56
N VAL A 6 9.10 -3.26 -7.56
CA VAL A 6 8.04 -3.31 -6.55
C VAL A 6 6.99 -2.26 -6.90
N ILE A 7 5.72 -2.68 -6.93
CA ILE A 7 4.58 -1.83 -7.30
C ILE A 7 3.66 -1.67 -6.09
N ALA A 8 3.47 -0.43 -5.65
CA ALA A 8 2.49 -0.07 -4.64
C ALA A 8 1.17 0.38 -5.28
N LEU A 9 0.15 -0.48 -5.28
CA LEU A 9 -1.18 -0.17 -5.83
C LEU A 9 -1.94 0.77 -4.90
N GLY A 10 -2.36 1.94 -5.42
CA GLY A 10 -3.21 2.90 -4.72
C GLY A 10 -4.65 2.42 -4.56
N GLY A 11 -5.45 3.14 -3.76
CA GLY A 11 -6.86 2.81 -3.55
C GLY A 11 -7.71 2.82 -4.81
N ASN A 12 -7.34 3.60 -5.81
CA ASN A 12 -8.04 3.64 -7.10
C ASN A 12 -7.90 2.33 -7.90
N ALA A 13 -6.84 1.57 -7.68
CA ALA A 13 -6.62 0.28 -8.31
C ALA A 13 -7.47 -0.85 -7.69
N LEU A 14 -8.27 -0.56 -6.64
CA LEU A 14 -9.03 -1.54 -5.88
C LEU A 14 -10.53 -1.20 -5.74
N GLY A 15 -10.99 -0.04 -6.25
CA GLY A 15 -12.38 0.38 -6.08
C GLY A 15 -12.81 0.62 -4.62
N LYS A 16 -14.07 0.98 -4.41
CA LYS A 16 -14.65 1.29 -3.08
C LYS A 16 -15.62 0.22 -2.58
N ASN A 17 -16.10 -0.65 -3.46
CA ASN A 17 -17.02 -1.74 -3.19
C ASN A 17 -16.66 -2.94 -4.07
N LEU A 18 -17.34 -4.09 -3.88
CA LEU A 18 -17.03 -5.34 -4.57
C LEU A 18 -17.08 -5.22 -6.10
N HIS A 19 -18.09 -4.54 -6.65
CA HIS A 19 -18.25 -4.40 -8.11
C HIS A 19 -17.14 -3.49 -8.68
N GLU A 20 -16.93 -2.33 -8.08
CA GLU A 20 -15.84 -1.44 -8.47
C GLU A 20 -14.47 -2.12 -8.32
N GLN A 21 -14.29 -2.97 -7.31
CA GLN A 21 -13.05 -3.71 -7.11
C GLN A 21 -12.78 -4.67 -8.26
N MET A 22 -13.77 -5.44 -8.70
CA MET A 22 -13.61 -6.36 -9.83
C MET A 22 -13.23 -5.63 -11.11
N ASP A 23 -13.88 -4.49 -11.42
CA ASP A 23 -13.56 -3.67 -12.58
C ASP A 23 -12.14 -3.09 -12.49
N ALA A 24 -11.78 -2.54 -11.34
CA ALA A 24 -10.47 -1.95 -11.10
C ALA A 24 -9.34 -2.99 -11.17
N VAL A 25 -9.55 -4.18 -10.60
CA VAL A 25 -8.56 -5.27 -10.61
C VAL A 25 -8.36 -5.80 -12.04
N HIS A 26 -9.39 -5.84 -12.87
CA HIS A 26 -9.25 -6.21 -14.28
C HIS A 26 -8.36 -5.24 -15.06
N VAL A 27 -8.52 -3.93 -14.85
CA VAL A 27 -7.64 -2.90 -15.45
C VAL A 27 -6.22 -3.04 -14.90
N THR A 28 -6.08 -3.26 -13.58
CA THR A 28 -4.79 -3.45 -12.91
C THR A 28 -4.04 -4.66 -13.48
N ALA A 29 -4.74 -5.78 -13.70
CA ALA A 29 -4.12 -7.00 -14.23
C ALA A 29 -3.48 -6.79 -15.60
N LYS A 30 -4.13 -6.03 -16.49
CA LYS A 30 -3.56 -5.69 -17.81
C LYS A 30 -2.28 -4.88 -17.69
N ALA A 31 -2.29 -3.83 -16.87
CA ALA A 31 -1.11 -2.99 -16.68
C ALA A 31 0.07 -3.76 -16.05
N ILE A 32 -0.21 -4.66 -15.11
CA ILE A 32 0.82 -5.53 -14.52
C ILE A 32 1.35 -6.54 -15.56
N ALA A 33 0.45 -7.15 -16.34
CA ALA A 33 0.85 -8.09 -17.39
C ALA A 33 1.71 -7.42 -18.48
N ASP A 34 1.45 -6.16 -18.83
CA ASP A 34 2.30 -5.40 -19.77
C ASP A 34 3.75 -5.33 -19.28
N LEU A 35 3.96 -5.06 -17.97
CA LEU A 35 5.30 -4.99 -17.40
C LEU A 35 6.01 -6.36 -17.37
N ILE A 36 5.24 -7.41 -17.06
CA ILE A 36 5.78 -8.79 -17.06
C ILE A 36 6.14 -9.24 -18.47
N GLU A 37 5.32 -8.92 -19.46
CA GLU A 37 5.57 -9.22 -20.89
C GLU A 37 6.82 -8.50 -21.43
N ASP A 38 7.08 -7.28 -20.92
CA ASP A 38 8.33 -6.53 -21.20
C ASP A 38 9.57 -7.12 -20.50
N GLY A 39 9.41 -8.22 -19.76
CA GLY A 39 10.50 -8.98 -19.13
C GLY A 39 10.89 -8.49 -17.74
N HIS A 40 10.07 -7.68 -17.07
CA HIS A 40 10.30 -7.24 -15.70
C HIS A 40 9.91 -8.31 -14.67
N GLU A 41 10.65 -8.38 -13.57
CA GLU A 41 10.27 -9.15 -12.38
C GLU A 41 9.43 -8.26 -11.46
N VAL A 42 8.17 -8.64 -11.20
CA VAL A 42 7.20 -7.75 -10.53
C VAL A 42 6.74 -8.33 -9.19
N VAL A 43 6.82 -7.50 -8.14
CA VAL A 43 6.17 -7.73 -6.86
C VAL A 43 5.15 -6.63 -6.61
N ILE A 44 3.94 -7.01 -6.20
CA ILE A 44 2.81 -6.11 -6.05
C ILE A 44 2.41 -6.03 -4.58
N ALA A 45 2.37 -4.82 -4.05
CA ALA A 45 1.70 -4.51 -2.78
C ALA A 45 0.43 -3.71 -3.05
N HIS A 46 -0.58 -3.88 -2.21
CA HIS A 46 -1.86 -3.17 -2.34
C HIS A 46 -2.30 -2.53 -1.03
N GLY A 47 -3.17 -1.53 -1.08
CA GLY A 47 -3.84 -0.98 0.09
C GLY A 47 -5.02 -1.86 0.53
N ASN A 48 -5.59 -1.57 1.73
CA ASN A 48 -6.75 -2.29 2.26
C ASN A 48 -7.68 -1.40 3.11
N GLY A 49 -7.48 -0.09 3.12
CA GLY A 49 -8.14 0.80 4.08
C GLY A 49 -9.67 0.63 4.22
N PRO A 50 -10.46 0.61 3.13
CA PRO A 50 -11.89 0.31 3.20
C PRO A 50 -12.17 -1.12 3.66
N GLN A 51 -11.45 -2.10 3.12
CA GLN A 51 -11.71 -3.52 3.31
C GLN A 51 -11.40 -3.99 4.75
N VAL A 52 -10.29 -3.55 5.34
CA VAL A 52 -9.94 -3.91 6.72
C VAL A 52 -10.96 -3.39 7.73
N GLY A 53 -11.44 -2.17 7.53
CA GLY A 53 -12.49 -1.60 8.38
C GLY A 53 -13.84 -2.29 8.20
N MET A 54 -14.20 -2.68 6.98
CA MET A 54 -15.40 -3.48 6.71
C MET A 54 -15.34 -4.83 7.43
N ILE A 55 -14.23 -5.54 7.34
CA ILE A 55 -14.00 -6.83 8.02
C ILE A 55 -14.12 -6.65 9.54
N GLN A 56 -13.42 -5.65 10.11
CA GLN A 56 -13.49 -5.36 11.54
C GLN A 56 -14.91 -5.07 12.02
N ASN A 57 -15.65 -4.26 11.26
CA ASN A 57 -17.04 -3.92 11.60
C ASN A 57 -17.98 -5.12 11.49
N ALA A 58 -17.78 -6.02 10.50
CA ALA A 58 -18.57 -7.24 10.36
C ALA A 58 -18.42 -8.15 11.59
N PHE A 59 -17.19 -8.39 12.05
CA PHE A 59 -16.96 -9.17 13.27
C PHE A 59 -17.47 -8.48 14.53
N ALA A 60 -17.35 -7.17 14.64
CA ALA A 60 -17.91 -6.41 15.75
C ALA A 60 -19.45 -6.47 15.77
N ALA A 61 -20.10 -6.44 14.62
CA ALA A 61 -21.55 -6.61 14.50
C ALA A 61 -22.01 -8.04 14.88
N TYR A 62 -21.27 -9.05 14.42
CA TYR A 62 -21.51 -10.44 14.77
C TYR A 62 -21.36 -10.69 16.28
N HIS A 63 -20.31 -10.15 16.90
CA HIS A 63 -20.10 -10.26 18.36
C HIS A 63 -21.24 -9.63 19.17
N LYS A 64 -21.87 -8.55 18.69
CA LYS A 64 -23.06 -7.96 19.36
C LYS A 64 -24.27 -8.89 19.34
N GLN A 65 -24.40 -9.72 18.31
CA GLN A 65 -25.52 -10.69 18.19
C GLN A 65 -25.20 -12.00 18.89
N GLU A 66 -23.95 -12.45 18.83
CA GLU A 66 -23.46 -13.68 19.42
C GLU A 66 -22.31 -13.35 20.41
N ALA A 67 -22.68 -13.07 21.64
CA ALA A 67 -21.74 -12.61 22.69
C ALA A 67 -20.63 -13.63 23.04
N LYS A 68 -20.78 -14.90 22.62
CA LYS A 68 -19.73 -15.93 22.77
C LYS A 68 -18.68 -15.90 21.67
N SER A 69 -18.92 -15.16 20.59
CA SER A 69 -17.93 -15.02 19.52
C SER A 69 -16.80 -14.05 19.95
N ASP A 70 -15.62 -14.22 19.37
CA ASP A 70 -14.48 -13.34 19.64
C ASP A 70 -14.54 -12.06 18.81
N ILE A 71 -14.00 -10.98 19.37
CA ILE A 71 -13.70 -9.75 18.62
C ILE A 71 -12.38 -10.01 17.89
N MET A 72 -12.41 -9.98 16.55
CA MET A 72 -11.20 -10.23 15.77
C MET A 72 -10.16 -9.11 15.96
N PRO A 73 -8.91 -9.47 16.32
CA PRO A 73 -7.81 -8.51 16.37
C PRO A 73 -7.61 -7.82 15.02
N LEU A 74 -7.19 -6.56 15.03
CA LEU A 74 -7.00 -5.79 13.79
C LEU A 74 -5.95 -6.43 12.87
N SER A 75 -4.88 -7.01 13.43
CA SER A 75 -3.87 -7.75 12.67
C SER A 75 -4.46 -8.95 11.90
N VAL A 76 -5.43 -9.66 12.49
CA VAL A 76 -6.16 -10.75 11.82
C VAL A 76 -7.07 -10.19 10.73
N CYS A 77 -7.73 -9.05 10.95
CA CYS A 77 -8.51 -8.38 9.92
C CYS A 77 -7.63 -7.94 8.73
N VAL A 78 -6.39 -7.51 8.99
CA VAL A 78 -5.40 -7.22 7.93
C VAL A 78 -5.05 -8.50 7.16
N ALA A 79 -4.79 -9.62 7.84
CA ALA A 79 -4.53 -10.90 7.19
C ALA A 79 -5.70 -11.35 6.30
N MET A 80 -6.94 -11.24 6.79
CA MET A 80 -8.14 -11.53 5.99
C MET A 80 -8.25 -10.62 4.76
N SER A 81 -7.91 -9.35 4.89
CA SER A 81 -7.90 -8.40 3.77
C SER A 81 -6.85 -8.75 2.70
N GLN A 82 -5.70 -9.30 3.11
CA GLN A 82 -4.70 -9.81 2.17
C GLN A 82 -5.24 -11.00 1.37
N GLY A 83 -5.91 -11.94 2.03
CA GLY A 83 -6.55 -13.07 1.37
C GLY A 83 -7.64 -12.62 0.40
N TYR A 84 -8.50 -11.70 0.82
CA TYR A 84 -9.61 -11.19 0.00
C TYR A 84 -9.09 -10.44 -1.25
N ILE A 85 -8.31 -9.38 -1.06
CA ILE A 85 -7.82 -8.55 -2.18
C ILE A 85 -6.79 -9.33 -3.01
N GLY A 86 -5.91 -10.08 -2.34
CA GLY A 86 -4.90 -10.90 -2.99
C GLY A 86 -5.50 -11.97 -3.87
N TYR A 87 -6.60 -12.61 -3.45
CA TYR A 87 -7.35 -13.56 -4.27
C TYR A 87 -7.84 -12.93 -5.58
N ASP A 88 -8.50 -11.78 -5.51
CA ASP A 88 -9.03 -11.12 -6.70
C ASP A 88 -7.90 -10.69 -7.65
N LEU A 89 -6.83 -10.09 -7.12
CA LEU A 89 -5.66 -9.71 -7.92
C LEU A 89 -4.95 -10.92 -8.55
N GLN A 90 -4.70 -11.96 -7.76
CA GLN A 90 -4.05 -13.19 -8.24
C GLN A 90 -4.83 -13.84 -9.36
N ASN A 91 -6.16 -13.93 -9.21
CA ASN A 91 -7.04 -14.52 -10.20
C ASN A 91 -7.01 -13.74 -11.52
N MET A 92 -7.19 -12.40 -11.46
CA MET A 92 -7.22 -11.57 -12.67
C MET A 92 -5.85 -11.42 -13.35
N ILE A 93 -4.77 -11.32 -12.58
CA ILE A 93 -3.42 -11.30 -13.14
C ILE A 93 -3.10 -12.66 -13.78
N GLY A 94 -3.40 -13.77 -13.10
CA GLY A 94 -3.22 -15.11 -13.64
C GLY A 94 -3.96 -15.31 -14.97
N GLU A 95 -5.25 -14.93 -15.02
CA GLU A 95 -6.04 -14.99 -16.26
C GLU A 95 -5.40 -14.18 -17.40
N GLU A 96 -4.91 -12.97 -17.12
CA GLU A 96 -4.31 -12.13 -18.15
C GLU A 96 -2.95 -12.69 -18.63
N LEU A 97 -2.13 -13.22 -17.70
CA LEU A 97 -0.85 -13.88 -18.04
C LEU A 97 -1.08 -15.14 -18.91
N ASP A 98 -2.09 -15.94 -18.57
CA ASP A 98 -2.46 -17.14 -19.34
C ASP A 98 -3.00 -16.77 -20.71
N ARG A 99 -3.85 -15.74 -20.82
CA ARG A 99 -4.38 -15.23 -22.10
C ARG A 99 -3.27 -14.79 -23.05
N ARG A 100 -2.19 -14.23 -22.53
CA ARG A 100 -1.01 -13.81 -23.30
C ARG A 100 -0.03 -14.95 -23.56
N GLY A 101 -0.24 -16.14 -22.98
CA GLY A 101 0.64 -17.30 -23.15
C GLY A 101 2.03 -17.14 -22.54
N LEU A 102 2.17 -16.33 -21.48
CA LEU A 102 3.48 -16.01 -20.90
C LEU A 102 4.07 -17.15 -20.05
N GLY A 103 3.26 -18.12 -19.63
CA GLY A 103 3.70 -19.25 -18.79
C GLY A 103 4.21 -18.84 -17.41
N ILE A 104 3.81 -17.66 -16.95
CA ILE A 104 4.16 -17.08 -15.64
C ILE A 104 2.92 -17.15 -14.74
N HIS A 105 3.09 -17.63 -13.50
CA HIS A 105 2.01 -17.68 -12.53
C HIS A 105 2.10 -16.49 -11.55
N CYS A 106 0.95 -16.17 -10.96
CA CYS A 106 0.87 -15.17 -9.90
C CYS A 106 0.53 -15.86 -8.57
N ALA A 107 1.17 -15.46 -7.49
CA ALA A 107 0.95 -16.02 -6.16
C ALA A 107 0.81 -14.92 -5.11
N THR A 108 -0.19 -15.05 -4.23
CA THR A 108 -0.35 -14.19 -3.05
C THR A 108 0.31 -14.83 -1.85
N VAL A 109 1.17 -14.07 -1.17
CA VAL A 109 1.84 -14.44 0.07
C VAL A 109 1.23 -13.65 1.21
N LEU A 110 0.63 -14.34 2.19
CA LEU A 110 0.30 -13.70 3.47
C LEU A 110 1.60 -13.22 4.10
N THR A 111 1.68 -11.91 4.31
CA THR A 111 2.94 -11.26 4.66
C THR A 111 2.82 -10.52 5.97
N GLN A 112 3.66 -10.88 6.93
CA GLN A 112 3.84 -10.17 8.19
C GLN A 112 4.90 -9.09 8.03
N VAL A 113 4.70 -7.97 8.70
CA VAL A 113 5.65 -6.86 8.71
C VAL A 113 5.96 -6.48 10.14
N ALA A 114 7.21 -6.69 10.53
CA ALA A 114 7.67 -6.35 11.86
C ALA A 114 7.83 -4.84 12.02
N VAL A 115 7.35 -4.33 13.15
CA VAL A 115 7.41 -2.92 13.54
C VAL A 115 8.06 -2.77 14.91
N ASP A 116 8.47 -1.55 15.24
CA ASP A 116 9.01 -1.23 16.55
C ASP A 116 7.86 -1.09 17.57
N PRO A 117 7.83 -1.86 18.66
CA PRO A 117 6.80 -1.71 19.69
C PRO A 117 6.84 -0.33 20.39
N ALA A 118 7.97 0.39 20.32
CA ALA A 118 8.14 1.74 20.86
C ALA A 118 7.82 2.86 19.84
N ASP A 119 7.33 2.52 18.65
CA ASP A 119 6.99 3.53 17.63
C ASP A 119 5.93 4.51 18.17
N PRO A 120 6.18 5.84 18.08
CA PRO A 120 5.24 6.86 18.56
C PRO A 120 3.84 6.77 17.94
N ALA A 121 3.70 6.17 16.78
CA ALA A 121 2.41 5.97 16.12
C ALA A 121 1.41 5.19 16.99
N PHE A 122 1.86 4.34 17.91
CA PHE A 122 0.97 3.62 18.83
C PHE A 122 0.30 4.56 19.86
N GLN A 123 0.91 5.70 20.14
CA GLN A 123 0.38 6.72 21.04
C GLN A 123 -0.39 7.82 20.30
N HIS A 124 -0.14 7.96 18.99
CA HIS A 124 -0.74 8.98 18.13
C HIS A 124 -1.31 8.34 16.86
N PRO A 125 -2.50 7.70 16.93
CA PRO A 125 -3.14 7.08 15.79
C PRO A 125 -3.51 8.12 14.72
N THR A 126 -3.10 7.86 13.47
CA THR A 126 -3.33 8.78 12.33
C THR A 126 -3.82 8.11 11.07
N LYS A 127 -3.78 6.76 10.98
CA LYS A 127 -4.14 6.04 9.75
C LYS A 127 -5.64 5.85 9.64
N PRO A 128 -6.31 6.48 8.65
CA PRO A 128 -7.74 6.31 8.46
C PRO A 128 -8.09 4.92 7.93
N ILE A 129 -9.08 4.26 8.54
CA ILE A 129 -9.63 2.97 8.10
C ILE A 129 -11.16 3.00 8.09
N GLY A 130 -11.77 2.01 7.42
CA GLY A 130 -13.22 1.85 7.37
C GLY A 130 -13.93 2.88 6.48
N ALA A 131 -15.24 2.98 6.65
CA ALA A 131 -16.11 3.89 5.89
C ALA A 131 -16.02 5.33 6.38
N PHE A 132 -16.37 6.26 5.51
CA PHE A 132 -16.58 7.65 5.90
C PHE A 132 -17.85 7.82 6.74
N MET A 133 -17.81 8.73 7.70
CA MET A 133 -18.88 9.05 8.64
C MET A 133 -19.06 10.57 8.70
N THR A 134 -20.22 11.00 9.16
CA THR A 134 -20.41 12.39 9.62
C THR A 134 -19.61 12.63 10.90
N GLU A 135 -19.36 13.88 11.23
CA GLU A 135 -18.68 14.26 12.48
C GLU A 135 -19.45 13.78 13.71
N GLU A 136 -20.78 13.89 13.67
CA GLU A 136 -21.65 13.46 14.76
C GLU A 136 -21.58 11.94 14.98
N GLU A 137 -21.66 11.16 13.91
CA GLU A 137 -21.51 9.69 13.94
C GLU A 137 -20.14 9.28 14.48
N ALA A 138 -19.07 9.94 14.03
CA ALA A 138 -17.72 9.67 14.48
C ALA A 138 -17.53 9.92 15.96
N LYS A 139 -17.98 11.07 16.48
CA LYS A 139 -17.92 11.42 17.91
C LYS A 139 -18.73 10.46 18.77
N ARG A 140 -19.93 10.07 18.30
CA ARG A 140 -20.74 9.07 18.98
C ARG A 140 -20.03 7.72 19.07
N LEU A 141 -19.48 7.22 17.95
CA LEU A 141 -18.74 5.95 17.90
C LEU A 141 -17.48 5.99 18.77
N ALA A 142 -16.76 7.12 18.78
CA ALA A 142 -15.60 7.30 19.65
C ALA A 142 -15.97 7.15 21.12
N ALA A 143 -17.08 7.79 21.56
CA ALA A 143 -17.57 7.69 22.93
C ALA A 143 -18.08 6.30 23.29
N GLU A 144 -18.79 5.63 22.37
CA GLU A 144 -19.38 4.29 22.60
C GLU A 144 -18.36 3.16 22.60
N LYS A 145 -17.32 3.25 21.75
CA LYS A 145 -16.37 2.16 21.50
C LYS A 145 -14.94 2.43 21.98
N GLY A 146 -14.64 3.66 22.45
CA GLY A 146 -13.28 4.05 22.82
C GLY A 146 -12.29 4.03 21.65
N ILE A 147 -12.74 4.37 20.43
CA ILE A 147 -11.92 4.41 19.24
C ILE A 147 -11.49 5.84 18.93
N ASP A 148 -10.32 6.00 18.33
CA ASP A 148 -9.86 7.28 17.82
C ASP A 148 -10.51 7.57 16.46
N VAL A 149 -10.89 8.83 16.23
CA VAL A 149 -11.50 9.29 14.97
C VAL A 149 -10.86 10.60 14.55
N ALA A 150 -10.75 10.80 13.25
CA ALA A 150 -10.25 12.05 12.67
C ALA A 150 -10.96 12.38 11.35
N GLU A 151 -10.90 13.64 10.98
CA GLU A 151 -11.33 14.11 9.67
C GLU A 151 -10.31 13.67 8.61
N ASP A 152 -10.77 13.17 7.46
CA ASP A 152 -9.94 12.64 6.39
C ASP A 152 -10.05 13.50 5.13
N ALA A 153 -9.22 14.52 5.05
CA ALA A 153 -8.96 15.35 3.86
C ALA A 153 -10.22 15.95 3.21
N GLY A 154 -11.15 16.50 3.98
CA GLY A 154 -12.38 17.16 3.52
C GLY A 154 -13.46 16.20 3.04
N ARG A 155 -13.25 14.87 3.16
CA ARG A 155 -14.18 13.84 2.67
C ARG A 155 -15.13 13.31 3.74
N GLY A 156 -14.91 13.66 5.00
CA GLY A 156 -15.65 13.20 6.17
C GLY A 156 -14.73 12.60 7.24
N TRP A 157 -15.33 12.03 8.26
CA TRP A 157 -14.62 11.45 9.41
C TRP A 157 -14.43 9.95 9.26
N ARG A 158 -13.33 9.43 9.79
CA ARG A 158 -13.05 7.99 9.83
C ARG A 158 -12.43 7.59 11.17
N GLN A 159 -12.52 6.31 11.50
CA GLN A 159 -11.68 5.73 12.53
C GLN A 159 -10.22 5.87 12.13
N VAL A 160 -9.35 6.22 13.09
CA VAL A 160 -7.91 6.21 12.91
C VAL A 160 -7.26 5.19 13.83
N VAL A 161 -6.20 4.55 13.33
CA VAL A 161 -5.42 3.55 14.05
C VAL A 161 -3.92 3.86 13.95
N ALA A 162 -3.11 3.21 14.78
CA ALA A 162 -1.66 3.33 14.71
C ALA A 162 -1.15 2.93 13.32
N SER A 163 -0.15 3.65 12.82
CA SER A 163 0.53 3.34 11.56
C SER A 163 2.05 3.41 11.75
N PRO A 164 2.64 2.43 12.45
CA PRO A 164 4.07 2.40 12.73
C PRO A 164 4.89 2.20 11.45
N ARG A 165 6.15 2.59 11.47
CA ARG A 165 7.08 2.39 10.36
C ARG A 165 7.48 0.91 10.25
N PRO A 166 7.47 0.32 9.03
CA PRO A 166 7.94 -1.05 8.80
C PRO A 166 9.45 -1.15 9.04
N LYS A 167 9.87 -2.26 9.66
CA LYS A 167 11.29 -2.60 9.90
C LYS A 167 11.75 -3.77 9.04
N GLU A 168 10.89 -4.77 8.89
CA GLU A 168 11.23 -6.04 8.26
C GLU A 168 10.00 -6.69 7.62
N ILE A 169 10.16 -7.20 6.42
CA ILE A 169 9.20 -8.10 5.76
C ILE A 169 9.56 -9.53 6.17
N VAL A 170 8.77 -10.14 7.04
CA VAL A 170 9.12 -11.44 7.63
C VAL A 170 9.27 -12.53 6.57
N GLU A 171 8.36 -12.60 5.61
CA GLU A 171 8.36 -13.61 4.55
C GLU A 171 9.21 -13.23 3.32
N ILE A 172 10.17 -12.30 3.46
CA ILE A 172 10.98 -11.81 2.34
C ILE A 172 11.73 -12.93 1.59
N ALA A 173 12.18 -13.95 2.31
CA ALA A 173 12.84 -15.11 1.72
C ALA A 173 11.90 -15.92 0.80
N THR A 174 10.63 -16.07 1.20
CA THR A 174 9.59 -16.73 0.41
C THR A 174 9.27 -15.91 -0.84
N VAL A 175 9.14 -14.59 -0.73
CA VAL A 175 8.93 -13.69 -1.87
C VAL A 175 10.09 -13.83 -2.86
N LYS A 176 11.33 -13.79 -2.38
CA LYS A 176 12.53 -13.99 -3.22
C LYS A 176 12.53 -15.35 -3.93
N ALA A 177 12.15 -16.43 -3.25
CA ALA A 177 12.10 -17.76 -3.83
C ALA A 177 11.10 -17.84 -4.99
N LEU A 178 9.90 -17.26 -4.84
CA LEU A 178 8.89 -17.20 -5.90
C LEU A 178 9.36 -16.35 -7.09
N MET A 179 9.96 -15.19 -6.83
CA MET A 179 10.53 -14.35 -7.90
C MET A 179 11.64 -15.07 -8.66
N ASN A 180 12.53 -15.79 -7.96
CA ASN A 180 13.59 -16.56 -8.59
C ASN A 180 13.02 -17.71 -9.45
N ALA A 181 11.85 -18.24 -9.08
CA ALA A 181 11.09 -19.19 -9.90
C ALA A 181 10.27 -18.51 -11.02
N LYS A 182 10.48 -17.20 -11.25
CA LYS A 182 9.81 -16.39 -12.29
C LYS A 182 8.30 -16.23 -12.10
N HIS A 183 7.83 -16.26 -10.86
CA HIS A 183 6.43 -15.92 -10.54
C HIS A 183 6.27 -14.42 -10.28
N ALA A 184 5.13 -13.87 -10.68
CA ALA A 184 4.64 -12.60 -10.16
C ALA A 184 4.17 -12.81 -8.71
N VAL A 185 4.46 -11.90 -7.81
CA VAL A 185 4.16 -12.09 -6.38
C VAL A 185 3.33 -10.92 -5.87
N ILE A 186 2.25 -11.22 -5.14
CA ILE A 186 1.49 -10.25 -4.38
C ILE A 186 1.90 -10.43 -2.92
N ALA A 187 2.46 -9.39 -2.30
CA ALA A 187 2.98 -9.43 -0.93
C ALA A 187 2.77 -8.10 -0.20
N ALA A 188 2.89 -8.12 1.12
CA ALA A 188 2.70 -6.96 1.99
C ALA A 188 1.38 -6.20 1.75
N GLY A 189 0.31 -6.91 1.36
CA GLY A 189 -1.01 -6.34 1.17
C GLY A 189 -1.51 -5.62 2.43
N GLY A 190 -2.11 -4.43 2.23
CA GLY A 190 -2.55 -3.56 3.32
C GLY A 190 -1.42 -2.96 4.16
N GLY A 191 -0.19 -3.02 3.67
CA GLY A 191 1.02 -2.66 4.40
C GLY A 191 1.63 -3.81 5.19
N GLY A 192 1.07 -5.03 5.05
CA GLY A 192 1.47 -6.22 5.79
C GLY A 192 0.73 -6.40 7.12
N ILE A 193 0.69 -7.63 7.61
CA ILE A 193 0.15 -7.95 8.94
C ILE A 193 1.11 -7.37 9.98
N PRO A 194 0.69 -6.38 10.80
CA PRO A 194 1.58 -5.74 11.75
C PRO A 194 1.91 -6.65 12.91
N VAL A 195 3.20 -6.90 13.14
CA VAL A 195 3.70 -7.77 14.20
C VAL A 195 4.88 -7.14 14.93
N VAL A 196 5.10 -7.57 16.16
CA VAL A 196 6.31 -7.27 16.93
C VAL A 196 6.99 -8.57 17.34
N TRP A 197 8.32 -8.55 17.42
CA TRP A 197 9.08 -9.65 18.02
C TRP A 197 8.99 -9.52 19.55
N GLU A 198 8.33 -10.48 20.21
CA GLU A 198 8.35 -10.57 21.67
C GLU A 198 9.66 -11.19 22.16
N ASP A 199 10.19 -12.12 21.38
CA ASP A 199 11.51 -12.72 21.55
C ASP A 199 12.07 -13.19 20.20
N LYS A 200 13.17 -13.94 20.22
CA LYS A 200 13.83 -14.44 18.99
C LYS A 200 12.93 -15.32 18.09
N TYR A 201 11.89 -15.93 18.64
CA TYR A 201 11.09 -16.95 17.95
C TYR A 201 9.60 -16.61 17.88
N HIS A 202 9.15 -15.60 18.63
CA HIS A 202 7.74 -15.33 18.83
C HIS A 202 7.34 -13.97 18.23
N LEU A 203 6.48 -14.05 17.22
CA LEU A 203 5.82 -12.89 16.63
C LEU A 203 4.43 -12.71 17.21
N LYS A 204 4.07 -11.49 17.54
CA LYS A 204 2.75 -11.13 18.05
C LYS A 204 2.14 -10.04 17.19
N GLY A 205 0.89 -10.26 16.75
CA GLY A 205 0.11 -9.26 16.05
C GLY A 205 -0.21 -8.05 16.95
N VAL A 206 -0.13 -6.85 16.38
CA VAL A 206 -0.42 -5.58 17.08
C VAL A 206 -1.58 -4.83 16.42
N PRO A 207 -2.34 -3.98 17.18
CA PRO A 207 -3.48 -3.24 16.66
C PRO A 207 -3.03 -2.03 15.84
N ALA A 208 -2.60 -2.26 14.61
CA ALA A 208 -2.09 -1.24 13.70
C ALA A 208 -2.48 -1.55 12.25
N VAL A 209 -2.36 -0.55 11.36
CA VAL A 209 -2.38 -0.72 9.90
C VAL A 209 -1.21 0.07 9.33
N ILE A 210 -0.21 -0.64 8.85
CA ILE A 210 1.01 -0.05 8.30
C ILE A 210 0.68 0.67 6.98
N ASP A 211 1.34 1.79 6.70
CA ASP A 211 1.19 2.45 5.41
C ASP A 211 1.83 1.60 4.30
N LYS A 212 1.06 1.34 3.23
CA LYS A 212 1.52 0.47 2.14
C LYS A 212 2.71 1.03 1.37
N ASP A 213 2.83 2.37 1.28
CA ASP A 213 3.92 2.99 0.51
C ASP A 213 5.25 2.76 1.24
N PHE A 214 5.27 2.87 2.57
CA PHE A 214 6.44 2.52 3.37
C PHE A 214 6.71 1.02 3.43
N ALA A 215 5.67 0.17 3.49
CA ALA A 215 5.85 -1.27 3.43
C ALA A 215 6.41 -1.71 2.07
N SER A 216 5.95 -1.09 0.98
CA SER A 216 6.47 -1.33 -0.37
C SER A 216 7.92 -0.88 -0.51
N GLU A 217 8.27 0.25 0.08
CA GLU A 217 9.63 0.76 0.13
C GLU A 217 10.56 -0.20 0.89
N CYS A 218 10.17 -0.62 2.11
CA CYS A 218 10.91 -1.59 2.91
C CYS A 218 11.10 -2.92 2.16
N MET A 219 10.05 -3.41 1.49
CA MET A 219 10.10 -4.61 0.68
C MET A 219 11.05 -4.43 -0.53
N ALA A 220 11.01 -3.29 -1.20
CA ALA A 220 11.86 -2.99 -2.34
C ALA A 220 13.35 -2.95 -1.95
N GLU A 221 13.69 -2.36 -0.80
CA GLU A 221 15.04 -2.41 -0.26
C GLU A 221 15.50 -3.85 0.00
N GLN A 222 14.67 -4.65 0.69
CA GLN A 222 15.02 -6.02 1.07
C GLN A 222 15.07 -6.99 -0.11
N LEU A 223 14.33 -6.71 -1.19
CA LEU A 223 14.38 -7.45 -2.44
C LEU A 223 15.57 -7.05 -3.33
N ASP A 224 16.30 -6.01 -2.96
CA ASP A 224 17.29 -5.35 -3.83
C ASP A 224 16.68 -4.98 -5.19
N ALA A 225 15.50 -4.35 -5.15
CA ALA A 225 14.78 -3.93 -6.35
C ALA A 225 15.52 -2.78 -7.06
N ASP A 226 15.36 -2.73 -8.38
CA ASP A 226 15.89 -1.64 -9.21
C ASP A 226 14.98 -0.42 -9.18
N MET A 227 13.66 -0.66 -9.00
CA MET A 227 12.66 0.40 -9.08
C MET A 227 11.50 0.17 -8.10
N LEU A 228 11.04 1.27 -7.49
CA LEU A 228 9.78 1.33 -6.73
C LEU A 228 8.78 2.18 -7.53
N ILE A 229 7.63 1.59 -7.89
CA ILE A 229 6.55 2.32 -8.57
C ILE A 229 5.40 2.51 -7.59
N ILE A 230 5.02 3.75 -7.35
CA ILE A 230 3.87 4.10 -6.50
C ILE A 230 2.74 4.61 -7.41
N LEU A 231 1.71 3.78 -7.56
CA LEU A 231 0.57 4.10 -8.40
C LEU A 231 -0.49 4.89 -7.60
N THR A 232 -0.94 5.98 -8.17
CA THR A 232 -1.83 6.94 -7.52
C THR A 232 -2.90 7.48 -8.48
N ALA A 233 -3.71 8.45 -8.03
CA ALA A 233 -4.82 9.04 -8.81
C ALA A 233 -4.38 10.17 -9.75
N VAL A 234 -3.12 10.56 -9.70
CA VAL A 234 -2.57 11.65 -10.53
C VAL A 234 -1.38 11.16 -11.34
N GLU A 235 -1.22 11.72 -12.52
CA GLU A 235 -0.13 11.33 -13.42
C GLU A 235 1.24 11.77 -12.91
N LYS A 236 1.32 12.94 -12.28
CA LYS A 236 2.57 13.51 -11.75
C LYS A 236 2.36 14.10 -10.37
N VAL A 237 3.42 14.11 -9.59
CA VAL A 237 3.49 14.91 -8.37
C VAL A 237 3.46 16.40 -8.75
N ALA A 238 2.74 17.20 -7.97
CA ALA A 238 2.65 18.64 -8.22
C ALA A 238 2.92 19.44 -6.95
N ILE A 239 3.50 20.61 -7.13
CA ILE A 239 3.52 21.69 -6.13
C ILE A 239 2.36 22.65 -6.40
N ASN A 240 1.91 23.35 -5.37
CA ASN A 240 0.74 24.24 -5.42
C ASN A 240 -0.52 23.53 -5.96
N PHE A 241 -0.71 22.26 -5.59
CA PHE A 241 -1.79 21.41 -6.09
C PHE A 241 -3.17 22.08 -5.88
N GLY A 242 -3.97 22.13 -6.96
CA GLY A 242 -5.30 22.75 -6.96
C GLY A 242 -5.31 24.28 -6.99
N LYS A 243 -4.14 24.94 -7.10
CA LYS A 243 -4.02 26.40 -7.23
C LYS A 243 -3.76 26.81 -8.68
N PRO A 244 -3.98 28.11 -9.05
CA PRO A 244 -3.73 28.58 -10.41
C PRO A 244 -2.28 28.45 -10.89
N ASP A 245 -1.33 28.41 -9.96
CA ASP A 245 0.10 28.25 -10.18
C ASP A 245 0.60 26.81 -9.93
N GLN A 246 -0.29 25.83 -10.01
CA GLN A 246 0.09 24.41 -9.92
C GLN A 246 1.14 24.09 -10.98
N LYS A 247 2.19 23.39 -10.53
CA LYS A 247 3.25 22.91 -11.40
C LYS A 247 3.45 21.42 -11.20
N ASN A 248 3.27 20.64 -12.25
CA ASN A 248 3.59 19.23 -12.29
C ASN A 248 5.12 19.06 -12.42
N LEU A 249 5.64 18.02 -11.74
CA LEU A 249 7.06 17.71 -11.69
C LEU A 249 7.32 16.44 -12.51
N ASP A 250 8.26 16.51 -13.45
CA ASP A 250 8.70 15.33 -14.23
C ASP A 250 9.76 14.55 -13.45
N GLU A 251 10.66 15.27 -12.79
CA GLU A 251 11.73 14.74 -11.98
C GLU A 251 11.75 15.45 -10.64
N LEU A 252 12.30 14.79 -9.62
CA LEU A 252 12.41 15.32 -8.28
C LEU A 252 13.62 14.70 -7.60
N THR A 253 14.59 15.53 -7.25
CA THR A 253 15.71 15.08 -6.43
C THR A 253 15.30 14.94 -4.97
N PRO A 254 15.99 14.11 -4.17
CA PRO A 254 15.72 13.99 -2.73
C PRO A 254 15.76 15.33 -1.98
N ASP A 255 16.69 16.22 -2.32
CA ASP A 255 16.80 17.52 -1.68
C ASP A 255 15.65 18.46 -2.02
N GLU A 256 15.22 18.48 -3.28
CA GLU A 256 14.00 19.22 -3.69
C GLU A 256 12.76 18.66 -3.00
N ALA A 257 12.64 17.33 -2.94
CA ALA A 257 11.54 16.68 -2.27
C ALA A 257 11.45 17.08 -0.79
N ARG A 258 12.58 17.07 -0.06
CA ARG A 258 12.65 17.50 1.34
C ARG A 258 12.27 18.96 1.51
N ARG A 259 12.72 19.84 0.61
CA ARG A 259 12.33 21.25 0.62
C ARG A 259 10.83 21.39 0.45
N TYR A 260 10.24 20.75 -0.55
CA TYR A 260 8.78 20.82 -0.79
C TYR A 260 7.96 20.16 0.33
N MET A 261 8.46 19.10 0.96
CA MET A 261 7.85 18.52 2.16
C MET A 261 7.85 19.54 3.32
N ALA A 262 8.97 20.22 3.57
CA ALA A 262 9.09 21.25 4.61
C ALA A 262 8.20 22.47 4.34
N GLU A 263 7.99 22.83 3.08
CA GLU A 263 7.05 23.87 2.64
C GLU A 263 5.59 23.45 2.70
N GLY A 264 5.27 22.19 3.05
CA GLY A 264 3.90 21.68 3.13
C GLY A 264 3.22 21.52 1.76
N GLN A 265 4.00 21.31 0.68
CA GLN A 265 3.45 21.18 -0.67
C GLN A 265 2.67 19.86 -0.89
N PHE A 266 2.90 18.84 -0.08
CA PHE A 266 2.30 17.52 -0.24
C PHE A 266 1.27 17.25 0.87
N ALA A 267 0.07 16.85 0.48
CA ALA A 267 -1.02 16.57 1.41
C ALA A 267 -0.66 15.44 2.39
N PRO A 268 -0.73 15.67 3.72
CA PRO A 268 -0.56 14.63 4.74
C PRO A 268 -1.53 13.46 4.52
N GLY A 269 -1.06 12.22 4.76
CA GLY A 269 -1.88 11.01 4.60
C GLY A 269 -2.25 10.64 3.14
N SER A 270 -1.81 11.42 2.15
CA SER A 270 -2.04 11.16 0.72
C SER A 270 -0.75 11.20 -0.08
N MET A 271 -0.31 12.36 -0.59
CA MET A 271 0.90 12.47 -1.41
C MET A 271 2.18 12.46 -0.58
N LEU A 272 2.19 13.02 0.63
CA LEU A 272 3.37 13.10 1.48
C LEU A 272 4.02 11.72 1.75
N PRO A 273 3.30 10.70 2.23
CA PRO A 273 3.92 9.39 2.48
C PRO A 273 4.46 8.73 1.21
N LYS A 274 3.89 9.02 0.04
CA LYS A 274 4.39 8.50 -1.26
C LYS A 274 5.73 9.10 -1.62
N VAL A 275 5.85 10.43 -1.48
CA VAL A 275 7.11 11.14 -1.76
C VAL A 275 8.17 10.73 -0.75
N GLU A 276 7.84 10.61 0.55
CA GLU A 276 8.78 10.14 1.58
C GLU A 276 9.29 8.73 1.27
N ALA A 277 8.41 7.78 0.95
CA ALA A 277 8.79 6.41 0.61
C ALA A 277 9.65 6.37 -0.67
N ALA A 278 9.27 7.14 -1.69
CA ALA A 278 9.98 7.23 -2.95
C ALA A 278 11.40 7.79 -2.79
N VAL A 279 11.56 8.84 -1.98
CA VAL A 279 12.87 9.45 -1.66
C VAL A 279 13.75 8.45 -0.90
N LYS A 280 13.19 7.82 0.15
CA LYS A 280 13.94 6.85 0.96
C LYS A 280 14.47 5.70 0.10
N PHE A 281 13.66 5.15 -0.80
CA PHE A 281 14.10 4.09 -1.71
C PHE A 281 15.19 4.58 -2.68
N ALA A 282 15.02 5.74 -3.30
CA ALA A 282 16.00 6.31 -4.24
C ALA A 282 17.38 6.53 -3.58
N GLU A 283 17.41 6.90 -2.30
CA GLU A 283 18.64 7.12 -1.54
C GLU A 283 19.28 5.84 -1.00
N SER A 284 18.52 4.76 -0.89
CA SER A 284 18.97 3.53 -0.24
C SER A 284 20.13 2.83 -0.98
N LYS A 285 20.30 3.10 -2.30
CA LYS A 285 21.41 2.58 -3.10
C LYS A 285 21.58 3.41 -4.39
N PRO A 286 22.80 3.72 -4.84
CA PRO A 286 23.02 4.37 -6.13
C PRO A 286 22.40 3.60 -7.29
N GLY A 287 21.75 4.31 -8.21
CA GLY A 287 21.09 3.76 -9.39
C GLY A 287 19.65 3.29 -9.17
N ARG A 288 19.11 3.32 -7.94
CA ARG A 288 17.69 3.12 -7.68
C ARG A 288 16.87 4.31 -8.12
N THR A 289 15.69 4.02 -8.66
CA THR A 289 14.73 5.04 -9.09
C THR A 289 13.36 4.72 -8.52
N SER A 290 12.67 5.72 -8.02
CA SER A 290 11.24 5.64 -7.73
C SER A 290 10.44 6.37 -8.80
N LEU A 291 9.24 5.88 -9.08
CA LEU A 291 8.29 6.48 -10.01
C LEU A 291 6.94 6.65 -9.33
N ILE A 292 6.38 7.86 -9.37
CA ILE A 292 4.99 8.12 -8.95
C ILE A 292 4.17 8.48 -10.18
N THR A 293 3.13 7.68 -10.47
CA THR A 293 2.31 7.90 -11.68
C THR A 293 0.92 7.25 -11.57
N LEU A 294 0.10 7.40 -12.62
CA LEU A 294 -1.15 6.66 -12.82
C LEU A 294 -0.89 5.19 -13.16
N LEU A 295 -1.84 4.32 -12.82
CA LEU A 295 -1.77 2.89 -13.14
C LEU A 295 -1.57 2.64 -14.65
N GLU A 296 -2.40 3.26 -15.47
CA GLU A 296 -2.41 3.10 -16.93
C GLU A 296 -1.17 3.71 -17.60
N LYS A 297 -0.39 4.46 -16.84
CA LYS A 297 0.84 5.13 -17.28
C LYS A 297 2.12 4.49 -16.75
N ALA A 298 2.01 3.37 -16.04
CA ALA A 298 3.17 2.71 -15.44
C ALA A 298 4.24 2.36 -16.48
N LYS A 299 3.86 1.78 -17.61
CA LYS A 299 4.77 1.43 -18.73
C LYS A 299 5.44 2.68 -19.31
N ASP A 300 4.66 3.68 -19.70
CA ASP A 300 5.17 4.96 -20.22
C ASP A 300 6.12 5.63 -19.21
N GLY A 301 5.81 5.53 -17.90
CA GLY A 301 6.64 6.09 -16.84
C GLY A 301 7.98 5.37 -16.68
N ILE A 302 8.03 4.04 -16.80
CA ILE A 302 9.28 3.25 -16.79
C ILE A 302 10.19 3.64 -17.96
N GLU A 303 9.59 3.97 -19.10
CA GLU A 303 10.28 4.46 -20.30
C GLU A 303 10.68 5.95 -20.21
N GLY A 304 10.35 6.64 -19.12
CA GLY A 304 10.68 8.06 -18.91
C GLY A 304 9.80 9.04 -19.68
N LYS A 305 8.63 8.61 -20.19
CA LYS A 305 7.74 9.44 -20.99
C LYS A 305 6.78 10.26 -20.14
N THR A 306 6.48 9.81 -18.93
CA THR A 306 5.55 10.46 -18.00
C THR A 306 5.77 10.03 -16.55
N GLY A 307 4.96 10.57 -15.61
CA GLY A 307 5.12 10.36 -14.18
C GLY A 307 6.11 11.33 -13.57
N THR A 308 6.39 11.16 -12.28
CA THR A 308 7.47 11.87 -11.58
C THR A 308 8.51 10.84 -11.17
N ALA A 309 9.70 10.93 -11.76
CA ALA A 309 10.85 10.12 -11.40
C ALA A 309 11.59 10.75 -10.22
N ILE A 310 12.00 9.90 -9.24
CA ILE A 310 12.79 10.34 -8.08
C ILE A 310 14.06 9.49 -8.06
N HIS A 311 15.20 10.16 -8.14
CA HIS A 311 16.53 9.54 -8.16
C HIS A 311 17.61 10.51 -7.64
N LEU A 312 18.80 9.97 -7.32
CA LEU A 312 19.98 10.77 -6.93
C LEU A 312 20.53 11.56 -8.12
#